data_10cd187f6749fcc73a511617027d5eac
#
_entry.id   10cd187f6749fcc73a511617027d5eac
#
_cell.length_a   1.000
_cell.length_b   1.000
_cell.length_c   1.000
_cell.angle_alpha   90.00
_cell.angle_beta   90.00
_cell.angle_gamma   90.00
#
_symmetry.space_group_name_H-M   'P 1'
#
loop_
_entity.id
_entity.type
_entity.pdbx_description
1 polymer ?
#
loop_
_entity_poly.entity_id
_entity_poly.type
_entity_poly.pdbx_seq_one_letter_code
_entity_poly.pdbx_strand_id
1 'polypeptide(L)'
;MRPGVRIGIDPGDARIGVARSDPTGFLATPVETVRRGRGDLSRIARLVREAEAVEVVVGLPRSLSGGEGPAAAKARDFADALAARVAPVPVRLQDERLTTVAAEAMLRDRGKKGA
;
A
#
# COMPACT_ATOMS: atom_id res chain seq x y z
N MET A 1 12.88 7.87 -11.36
CA MET A 1 11.56 7.81 -10.68
C MET A 1 10.94 9.19 -10.65
N ARG A 2 9.67 9.27 -10.95
CA ARG A 2 8.95 10.53 -10.95
C ARG A 2 8.82 11.05 -9.52
N PRO A 3 9.15 12.33 -9.28
CA PRO A 3 9.00 12.88 -7.93
C PRO A 3 7.54 13.03 -7.53
N GLY A 4 7.30 12.95 -6.25
CA GLY A 4 5.96 13.10 -5.70
C GLY A 4 5.70 12.13 -4.57
N VAL A 5 4.62 12.40 -3.84
CA VAL A 5 4.21 11.55 -2.73
C VAL A 5 3.57 10.27 -3.26
N ARG A 6 3.90 9.16 -2.66
CA ARG A 6 3.27 7.88 -2.95
C ARG A 6 2.59 7.36 -1.71
N ILE A 7 1.46 6.72 -1.91
CA ILE A 7 0.72 6.06 -0.83
C ILE A 7 0.97 4.57 -0.94
N GLY A 8 1.46 3.98 0.14
CA GLY A 8 1.65 2.54 0.23
C GLY A 8 0.52 1.92 1.00
N ILE A 9 -0.01 0.82 0.48
CA ILE A 9 -1.14 0.11 1.08
C ILE A 9 -0.73 -1.32 1.41
N ASP A 10 -0.99 -1.73 2.63
CA ASP A 10 -0.77 -3.09 3.07
C ASP A 10 -2.14 -3.68 3.45
N PRO A 11 -2.81 -4.37 2.51
CA PRO A 11 -4.16 -4.86 2.77
C PRO A 11 -4.15 -6.13 3.60
N GLY A 12 -4.52 -6.02 4.87
CA GLY A 12 -4.69 -7.16 5.74
C GLY A 12 -6.13 -7.64 5.74
N ASP A 13 -6.39 -8.73 6.44
CA ASP A 13 -7.74 -9.29 6.50
C ASP A 13 -8.70 -8.43 7.31
N ALA A 14 -8.22 -7.87 8.41
CA ALA A 14 -9.05 -7.06 9.29
C ALA A 14 -8.76 -5.57 9.18
N ARG A 15 -7.55 -5.22 8.83
CA ARG A 15 -7.10 -3.83 8.77
C ARG A 15 -6.20 -3.60 7.57
N ILE A 16 -6.22 -2.36 7.10
CA ILE A 16 -5.44 -1.95 5.94
C ILE A 16 -4.46 -0.89 6.43
N GLY A 17 -3.18 -1.18 6.32
CA GLY A 17 -2.14 -0.21 6.68
C GLY A 17 -1.92 0.78 5.55
N VAL A 18 -1.88 2.07 5.89
CA VAL A 18 -1.65 3.14 4.92
C VAL A 18 -0.44 3.93 5.36
N ALA A 19 0.50 4.10 4.44
CA ALA A 19 1.69 4.89 4.68
C ALA A 19 1.90 5.84 3.51
N ARG A 20 2.67 6.91 3.75
CA ARG A 20 2.99 7.83 2.67
C ARG A 20 4.50 8.05 2.61
N SER A 21 5.00 8.15 1.40
CA SER A 21 6.41 8.45 1.19
C SER A 21 6.61 9.96 1.21
N ASP A 22 7.86 10.40 1.35
CA ASP A 22 8.19 11.79 1.11
C ASP A 22 8.20 12.01 -0.41
N PRO A 23 8.33 13.26 -0.88
CA PRO A 23 8.31 13.55 -2.33
C PRO A 23 9.41 12.85 -3.11
N THR A 24 10.49 12.44 -2.47
CA THR A 24 11.57 11.73 -3.15
C THR A 24 11.27 10.22 -3.24
N GLY A 25 10.26 9.75 -2.53
CA GLY A 25 9.90 8.34 -2.51
C GLY A 25 10.79 7.50 -1.61
N PHE A 26 11.60 8.13 -0.78
CA PHE A 26 12.60 7.42 0.02
C PHE A 26 12.09 6.99 1.38
N LEU A 27 11.48 7.92 2.11
CA LEU A 27 11.02 7.65 3.47
C LEU A 27 9.52 7.38 3.44
N ALA A 28 9.10 6.40 4.23
CA ALA A 28 7.68 6.09 4.37
C ALA A 28 7.27 6.31 5.81
N THR A 29 6.18 7.02 5.99
CA THR A 29 5.63 7.34 7.30
C THR A 29 4.22 6.76 7.41
N PRO A 30 3.92 6.00 8.45
CA PRO A 30 2.55 5.52 8.65
C PRO A 30 1.58 6.69 8.74
N VAL A 31 0.47 6.57 8.05
CA VAL A 31 -0.57 7.60 8.05
C VAL A 31 -1.74 7.16 8.90
N GLU A 32 -2.25 5.97 8.63
CA GLU A 32 -3.46 5.52 9.29
C GLU A 32 -3.60 4.01 9.09
N THR A 33 -4.26 3.37 10.03
CA THR A 33 -4.72 1.99 9.85
C THR A 33 -6.22 2.05 9.67
N VAL A 34 -6.70 1.61 8.51
CA VAL A 34 -8.11 1.67 8.17
C VAL A 34 -8.73 0.30 8.41
N ARG A 35 -9.83 0.26 9.15
CA ARG A 35 -10.52 -1.00 9.39
C ARG A 35 -11.20 -1.47 8.11
N ARG A 36 -11.06 -2.76 7.79
CA ARG A 36 -11.75 -3.37 6.67
C ARG A 36 -13.25 -3.28 6.86
N GLY A 37 -13.95 -3.03 5.75
CA GLY A 37 -15.39 -3.02 5.77
C GLY A 37 -15.95 -1.83 5.01
N ARG A 38 -17.20 -1.51 5.30
CA ARG A 38 -17.88 -0.42 4.61
C ARG A 38 -17.13 0.89 4.82
N GLY A 39 -16.87 1.59 3.73
CA GLY A 39 -16.22 2.89 3.77
C GLY A 39 -14.70 2.84 3.73
N ASP A 40 -14.09 1.68 3.75
CA ASP A 40 -12.63 1.58 3.74
C ASP A 40 -12.04 2.17 2.46
N LEU A 41 -12.58 1.84 1.31
CA LEU A 41 -12.08 2.38 0.04
C LEU A 41 -12.27 3.89 -0.05
N SER A 42 -13.40 4.37 0.43
CA SER A 42 -13.67 5.82 0.43
C SER A 42 -12.69 6.56 1.32
N ARG A 43 -12.38 5.98 2.48
CA ARG A 43 -11.41 6.59 3.39
C ARG A 43 -10.04 6.65 2.77
N ILE A 44 -9.61 5.55 2.16
CA ILE A 44 -8.29 5.49 1.53
C ILE A 44 -8.21 6.44 0.34
N ALA A 45 -9.26 6.50 -0.47
CA ALA A 45 -9.30 7.43 -1.59
C ALA A 45 -9.16 8.88 -1.11
N ARG A 46 -9.77 9.20 0.01
CA ARG A 46 -9.65 10.52 0.60
C ARG A 46 -8.22 10.81 1.03
N LEU A 47 -7.57 9.84 1.67
CA LEU A 47 -6.17 9.99 2.07
C LEU A 47 -5.27 10.21 0.87
N VAL A 48 -5.54 9.52 -0.23
CA VAL A 48 -4.79 9.68 -1.47
C VAL A 48 -4.94 11.11 -2.01
N ARG A 49 -6.16 11.62 -2.01
CA ARG A 49 -6.42 12.98 -2.48
C ARG A 49 -5.79 14.02 -1.57
N GLU A 50 -5.89 13.84 -0.27
CA GLU A 50 -5.33 14.79 0.69
C GLU A 50 -3.82 14.85 0.61
N ALA A 51 -3.19 13.73 0.29
CA ALA A 51 -1.74 13.69 0.14
C ALA A 51 -1.28 14.16 -1.24
N GLU A 52 -2.22 14.38 -2.15
CA GLU A 52 -1.91 14.71 -3.55
C GLU A 52 -0.94 13.69 -4.14
N ALA A 53 -1.21 12.42 -3.87
CA ALA A 53 -0.33 11.33 -4.27
C ALA A 53 -0.25 11.21 -5.78
N VAL A 54 0.93 10.90 -6.27
CA VAL A 54 1.15 10.67 -7.72
C VAL A 54 0.98 9.20 -8.08
N GLU A 55 0.97 8.33 -7.07
CA GLU A 55 0.88 6.89 -7.30
C GLU A 55 0.47 6.19 -6.02
N VAL A 56 -0.25 5.10 -6.14
CA VAL A 56 -0.59 4.24 -5.01
C VAL A 56 0.05 2.87 -5.27
N VAL A 57 0.70 2.32 -4.26
CA VAL A 57 1.35 1.02 -4.35
C VAL A 57 0.70 0.09 -3.35
N VAL A 58 0.15 -1.02 -3.84
CA VAL A 58 -0.50 -2.02 -2.99
C VAL A 58 0.41 -3.23 -2.87
N GLY A 59 0.74 -3.61 -1.65
CA GLY A 59 1.58 -4.78 -1.40
C GLY A 59 0.87 -6.06 -1.78
N LEU A 60 1.56 -6.92 -2.50
CA LEU A 60 1.02 -8.19 -2.93
C LEU A 60 1.69 -9.31 -2.13
N PRO A 61 1.00 -9.93 -1.18
CA PRO A 61 1.60 -10.99 -0.38
C PRO A 61 1.86 -12.22 -1.23
N ARG A 62 2.97 -12.89 -0.94
CA ARG A 62 3.35 -14.12 -1.61
C ARG A 62 3.48 -15.23 -0.58
N SER A 63 3.11 -16.45 -0.97
CA SER A 63 3.31 -17.59 -0.12
C SER A 63 4.80 -17.95 -0.09
N LEU A 64 5.18 -18.76 0.89
CA LEU A 64 6.56 -19.20 1.01
C LEU A 64 7.00 -20.05 -0.18
N SER A 65 6.05 -20.69 -0.85
CA SER A 65 6.34 -21.49 -2.04
C SER A 65 6.53 -20.64 -3.29
N GLY A 66 6.31 -19.33 -3.18
CA GLY A 66 6.48 -18.42 -4.30
C GLY A 66 5.24 -18.20 -5.15
N GLY A 67 4.19 -18.95 -4.91
CA GLY A 67 2.92 -18.80 -5.63
C GLY A 67 2.05 -17.75 -5.00
N GLU A 68 1.00 -17.36 -5.72
CA GLU A 68 -0.01 -16.47 -5.18
C GLU A 68 -1.13 -17.29 -4.56
N GLY A 69 -1.41 -17.02 -3.30
CA GLY A 69 -2.50 -17.68 -2.60
C GLY A 69 -3.74 -16.80 -2.52
N PRO A 70 -4.71 -17.20 -1.69
CA PRO A 70 -5.94 -16.42 -1.53
C PRO A 70 -5.72 -14.98 -1.08
N ALA A 71 -4.70 -14.74 -0.27
CA ALA A 71 -4.40 -13.37 0.19
C ALA A 71 -3.97 -12.49 -0.97
N ALA A 72 -3.21 -13.05 -1.93
CA ALA A 72 -2.79 -12.29 -3.10
C ALA A 72 -3.99 -11.96 -3.99
N ALA A 73 -4.91 -12.90 -4.15
CA ALA A 73 -6.13 -12.65 -4.92
C ALA A 73 -6.95 -11.53 -4.30
N LYS A 74 -7.07 -11.53 -2.98
CA LYS A 74 -7.80 -10.47 -2.28
C LYS A 74 -7.11 -9.12 -2.45
N ALA A 75 -5.79 -9.11 -2.43
CA ALA A 75 -5.03 -7.86 -2.62
C ALA A 75 -5.23 -7.32 -4.02
N ARG A 76 -5.27 -8.18 -5.03
CA ARG A 76 -5.53 -7.76 -6.41
C ARG A 76 -6.92 -7.18 -6.56
N ASP A 77 -7.92 -7.85 -5.97
CA ASP A 77 -9.29 -7.36 -6.02
C ASP A 77 -9.40 -6.01 -5.33
N PHE A 78 -8.73 -5.87 -4.19
CA PHE A 78 -8.71 -4.62 -3.47
C PHE A 78 -8.09 -3.51 -4.32
N ALA A 79 -6.96 -3.80 -4.96
CA ALA A 79 -6.27 -2.82 -5.81
C ALA A 79 -7.14 -2.38 -6.98
N ASP A 80 -7.85 -3.32 -7.60
CA ASP A 80 -8.74 -2.99 -8.71
C ASP A 80 -9.88 -2.07 -8.26
N ALA A 81 -10.48 -2.37 -7.12
CA ALA A 81 -11.55 -1.56 -6.58
C ALA A 81 -11.04 -0.16 -6.19
N LEU A 82 -9.86 -0.11 -5.61
CA LEU A 82 -9.26 1.17 -5.22
C LEU A 82 -8.91 2.01 -6.45
N ALA A 83 -8.39 1.36 -7.50
CA ALA A 83 -8.03 2.07 -8.72
C ALA A 83 -9.20 2.83 -9.31
N ALA A 84 -10.39 2.23 -9.25
CA ALA A 84 -11.59 2.90 -9.76
C ALA A 84 -11.92 4.14 -8.95
N ARG A 85 -11.57 4.14 -7.67
CA ARG A 85 -11.89 5.25 -6.78
C ARG A 85 -10.89 6.40 -6.82
N VAL A 86 -9.63 6.11 -7.12
CA VAL A 86 -8.59 7.14 -7.09
C VAL A 86 -8.17 7.61 -8.47
N ALA A 87 -8.76 7.06 -9.52
CA ALA A 87 -8.43 7.48 -10.88
C ALA A 87 -8.47 9.01 -10.98
N PRO A 88 -7.55 9.63 -11.72
CA PRO A 88 -6.55 9.04 -12.61
C PRO A 88 -5.22 8.68 -11.93
N VAL A 89 -5.16 8.68 -10.60
CA VAL A 89 -3.95 8.27 -9.90
C VAL A 89 -3.74 6.77 -10.13
N PRO A 90 -2.57 6.36 -10.65
CA PRO A 90 -2.35 4.93 -10.92
C PRO A 90 -2.16 4.14 -9.64
N VAL A 91 -2.67 2.90 -9.68
CA VAL A 91 -2.50 1.95 -8.58
C VAL A 91 -1.68 0.80 -9.10
N ARG A 92 -0.59 0.49 -8.43
CA ARG A 92 0.33 -0.57 -8.82
C ARG A 92 0.40 -1.62 -7.74
N LEU A 93 0.63 -2.85 -8.16
CA LEU A 93 0.90 -3.95 -7.24
C LEU A 93 2.39 -4.11 -7.10
N GLN A 94 2.84 -4.36 -5.88
CA GLN A 94 4.23 -4.61 -5.62
C GLN A 94 4.39 -5.93 -4.89
N ASP A 95 5.19 -6.81 -5.48
CA ASP A 95 5.52 -8.09 -4.86
C ASP A 95 6.41 -7.79 -3.64
N GLU A 96 5.98 -8.21 -2.47
CA GLU A 96 6.72 -7.97 -1.24
C GLU A 96 8.10 -8.64 -1.24
N ARG A 97 8.28 -9.65 -2.08
CA ARG A 97 9.58 -10.31 -2.21
C ARG A 97 10.58 -9.49 -3.01
N LEU A 98 10.08 -8.52 -3.77
CA LEU A 98 10.92 -7.65 -4.60
C LEU A 98 10.89 -6.24 -4.05
N THR A 99 11.03 -6.11 -2.74
CA THR A 99 10.93 -4.81 -2.09
C THR A 99 11.99 -3.85 -2.56
N THR A 100 11.58 -2.61 -2.74
CA THR A 100 12.50 -1.51 -3.03
C THR A 100 13.16 -1.08 -1.74
N VAL A 101 14.17 -0.23 -1.87
CA VAL A 101 14.84 0.31 -0.69
C VAL A 101 13.84 1.01 0.24
N ALA A 102 12.92 1.77 -0.34
CA ALA A 102 11.92 2.47 0.46
C ALA A 102 10.99 1.50 1.17
N ALA A 103 10.55 0.46 0.45
CA ALA A 103 9.68 -0.55 1.04
C ALA A 103 10.42 -1.33 2.12
N GLU A 104 11.68 -1.65 1.89
CA GLU A 104 12.50 -2.32 2.88
C GLU A 104 12.65 -1.48 4.14
N ALA A 105 12.84 -0.19 3.99
CA ALA A 105 12.97 0.69 5.14
C ALA A 105 11.68 0.70 5.97
N MET A 106 10.54 0.73 5.31
CA MET A 106 9.25 0.70 5.98
C MET A 106 9.05 -0.61 6.73
N LEU A 107 9.36 -1.73 6.09
CA LEU A 107 9.25 -3.04 6.72
C LEU A 107 10.23 -3.20 7.87
N ARG A 108 11.42 -2.64 7.71
CA ARG A 108 12.45 -2.70 8.74
C ARG A 108 12.02 -1.94 9.98
N ASP A 109 11.38 -0.80 9.80
CA ASP A 109 10.87 -0.03 10.93
C ASP A 109 9.82 -0.82 11.70
N ARG A 110 8.94 -1.49 10.99
CA ARG A 110 7.97 -2.36 11.64
C ARG A 110 8.65 -3.51 12.35
N GLY A 111 9.65 -4.10 11.70
CA GLY A 111 10.40 -5.21 12.27
C GLY A 111 11.10 -4.82 13.55
N LYS A 112 11.66 -3.64 13.59
CA LYS A 112 12.32 -3.16 14.80
C LYS A 112 11.33 -3.04 15.95
N LYS A 113 10.13 -2.60 15.66
CA LYS A 113 9.12 -2.46 16.70
C LYS A 113 8.60 -3.81 17.14
N GLY A 114 8.57 -4.75 16.23
CA GLY A 114 8.10 -6.08 16.53
C GLY A 114 9.15 -7.01 17.08
N ALA A 115 10.38 -6.65 16.91
CA ALA A 115 11.50 -7.51 17.33
C ALA A 115 11.89 -7.27 18.77
#